data_a0386ded8a0e5370beca7eafbc3de725
#
_entry.id   a0386ded8a0e5370beca7eafbc3de725
#
_cell.length_a   1.000
_cell.length_b   1.000
_cell.length_c   1.000
_cell.angle_alpha   90.00
_cell.angle_beta   90.00
_cell.angle_gamma   90.00
#
_symmetry.space_group_name_H-M   'P 1'
#
loop_
_entity.id
_entity.type
_entity.pdbx_description
1 polymer ?
#
loop_
_entity_poly.entity_id
_entity_poly.type
_entity_poly.pdbx_seq_one_letter_code
_entity_poly.pdbx_strand_id
1 'polypeptide(L)'
;VGDVPIPSMLPSVSVALLLPVSTLSTSNATRIVAWPPEIPRGCAYEFLNAALDHAVRIVAHYGSGFDLPLLARGDQARLGRWLAKLHDPYSLLRGIGERGLGLGALLQLNSLGGKTGSGRDAPVLFRQGKFQELEDYCANDVNKLTDLVLKPEIQVPSGRTTSIVSLRPAAAPAPAPAAATQELAQQSEAWFAAR
;
A
#
# COMPACT_ATOMS: atom_id res chain seq x y z
N VAL A 1 -18.07 16.89 -0.23
CA VAL A 1 -16.71 16.35 -0.31
C VAL A 1 -15.86 17.49 -0.76
N GLY A 2 -15.09 18.11 0.16
CA GLY A 2 -14.22 19.22 -0.17
C GLY A 2 -13.09 18.75 -1.10
N ASP A 3 -12.77 19.55 -2.10
CA ASP A 3 -11.63 19.32 -2.98
C ASP A 3 -10.35 19.23 -2.12
N VAL A 4 -9.84 18.04 -1.98
CA VAL A 4 -8.49 17.85 -1.43
C VAL A 4 -7.53 18.34 -2.50
N PRO A 5 -6.70 19.37 -2.23
CA PRO A 5 -5.75 19.85 -3.22
C PRO A 5 -4.84 18.68 -3.61
N ILE A 6 -4.85 18.32 -4.89
CA ILE A 6 -3.92 17.32 -5.42
C ILE A 6 -2.53 17.95 -5.31
N PRO A 7 -1.62 17.38 -4.53
CA PRO A 7 -0.27 17.91 -4.49
C PRO A 7 0.29 17.87 -5.93
N SER A 8 0.88 18.96 -6.36
CA SER A 8 1.54 19.06 -7.68
C SER A 8 2.76 18.14 -7.81
N MET A 9 3.10 17.42 -6.74
CA MET A 9 4.23 16.49 -6.69
C MET A 9 3.74 15.06 -6.91
N LEU A 10 4.20 14.45 -7.99
CA LEU A 10 4.09 13.01 -8.19
C LEU A 10 4.81 12.28 -7.05
N PRO A 11 4.32 11.10 -6.61
CA PRO A 11 5.09 10.27 -5.69
C PRO A 11 6.43 9.94 -6.33
N SER A 12 7.50 10.05 -5.56
CA SER A 12 8.85 9.77 -6.03
C SER A 12 9.08 8.29 -6.31
N VAL A 13 8.40 7.42 -5.57
CA VAL A 13 8.34 5.98 -5.76
C VAL A 13 7.08 5.44 -5.12
N SER A 14 6.52 4.39 -5.68
CA SER A 14 5.43 3.62 -5.05
C SER A 14 5.77 2.15 -5.04
N VAL A 15 5.53 1.51 -3.91
CA VAL A 15 5.74 0.07 -3.74
C VAL A 15 4.42 -0.60 -3.39
N ALA A 16 4.12 -1.70 -4.05
CA ALA A 16 2.98 -2.55 -3.73
C ALA A 16 3.43 -4.01 -3.61
N LEU A 17 2.71 -4.75 -2.79
CA LEU A 17 2.85 -6.19 -2.64
C LEU A 17 1.56 -6.85 -3.11
N LEU A 18 1.66 -7.68 -4.15
CA LEU A 18 0.54 -8.49 -4.64
C LEU A 18 0.53 -9.82 -3.90
N LEU A 19 -0.52 -10.07 -3.13
CA LEU A 19 -0.72 -11.32 -2.41
C LEU A 19 -1.78 -12.16 -3.11
N PRO A 20 -1.55 -13.48 -3.31
CA PRO A 20 -2.59 -14.37 -3.77
C PRO A 20 -3.77 -14.41 -2.79
N VAL A 21 -5.00 -14.24 -3.31
CA VAL A 21 -6.22 -14.23 -2.48
C VAL A 21 -6.42 -15.56 -1.76
N SER A 22 -6.00 -16.67 -2.39
CA SER A 22 -6.19 -18.02 -1.85
C SER A 22 -5.37 -18.32 -0.59
N THR A 23 -4.22 -17.69 -0.41
CA THR A 23 -3.31 -18.02 0.68
C THR A 23 -3.11 -16.88 1.67
N LEU A 24 -3.26 -15.62 1.24
CA LEU A 24 -2.86 -14.42 1.99
C LEU A 24 -1.46 -14.58 2.60
N SER A 25 -0.56 -15.22 1.86
CA SER A 25 0.80 -15.53 2.28
C SER A 25 1.81 -14.65 1.55
N THR A 26 2.80 -14.18 2.26
CA THR A 26 3.90 -13.40 1.68
C THR A 26 4.91 -14.26 0.91
N SER A 27 4.90 -15.59 1.08
CA SER A 27 5.84 -16.48 0.41
C SER A 27 5.72 -16.48 -1.13
N ASN A 28 4.55 -16.16 -1.65
CA ASN A 28 4.28 -16.05 -3.09
C ASN A 28 3.88 -14.63 -3.50
N ALA A 29 4.33 -13.64 -2.74
CA ALA A 29 4.02 -12.24 -3.02
C ALA A 29 4.87 -11.71 -4.17
N THR A 30 4.25 -10.97 -5.08
CA THR A 30 4.96 -10.23 -6.13
C THR A 30 5.07 -8.77 -5.71
N ARG A 31 6.30 -8.27 -5.66
CA ARG A 31 6.57 -6.87 -5.38
C ARG A 31 6.55 -6.05 -6.68
N ILE A 32 5.76 -4.99 -6.70
CA ILE A 32 5.77 -3.97 -7.75
C ILE A 32 6.45 -2.73 -7.19
N VAL A 33 7.40 -2.18 -7.93
CA VAL A 33 8.05 -0.91 -7.61
C VAL A 33 7.88 0.01 -8.80
N ALA A 34 7.09 1.08 -8.63
CA ALA A 34 6.79 2.03 -9.68
C ALA A 34 7.54 3.35 -9.44
N TRP A 35 8.18 3.85 -10.49
CA TRP A 35 8.93 5.10 -10.50
C TRP A 35 8.35 6.09 -11.51
N PRO A 36 8.58 7.40 -11.32
CA PRO A 36 8.30 8.39 -12.37
C PRO A 36 9.07 8.06 -13.66
N PRO A 37 8.55 8.42 -14.83
CA PRO A 37 9.15 8.05 -16.11
C PRO A 37 10.56 8.62 -16.32
N GLU A 38 10.93 9.67 -15.59
CA GLU A 38 12.26 10.27 -15.62
C GLU A 38 13.32 9.43 -14.89
N ILE A 39 12.90 8.47 -14.08
CA ILE A 39 13.77 7.57 -13.33
C ILE A 39 13.74 6.21 -14.02
N PRO A 40 14.83 5.75 -14.66
CA PRO A 40 14.86 4.49 -15.39
C PRO A 40 15.00 3.29 -14.44
N ARG A 41 14.04 3.14 -13.53
CA ARG A 41 14.00 2.08 -12.50
C ARG A 41 12.59 1.52 -12.38
N GLY A 42 12.50 0.24 -12.02
CA GLY A 42 11.22 -0.41 -11.76
C GLY A 42 10.27 -0.39 -12.96
N CYS A 43 8.99 -0.31 -12.69
CA CYS A 43 7.93 -0.22 -13.71
C CYS A 43 7.28 1.16 -13.74
N ALA A 44 6.54 1.43 -14.82
CA ALA A 44 5.74 2.64 -14.92
C ALA A 44 4.52 2.61 -13.98
N TYR A 45 4.00 3.79 -13.60
CA TYR A 45 2.81 3.90 -12.76
C TYR A 45 1.57 3.27 -13.39
N GLU A 46 1.49 3.22 -14.71
CA GLU A 46 0.39 2.58 -15.45
C GLU A 46 0.27 1.09 -15.10
N PHE A 47 1.40 0.41 -14.90
CA PHE A 47 1.40 -0.99 -14.49
C PHE A 47 0.88 -1.15 -13.04
N LEU A 48 1.34 -0.29 -12.12
CA LEU A 48 0.82 -0.27 -10.75
C LEU A 48 -0.68 0.04 -10.73
N ASN A 49 -1.12 1.00 -11.53
CA ASN A 49 -2.53 1.38 -11.64
C ASN A 49 -3.39 0.23 -12.18
N ALA A 50 -2.91 -0.50 -13.20
CA ALA A 50 -3.57 -1.69 -13.70
C ALA A 50 -3.68 -2.78 -12.62
N ALA A 51 -2.62 -3.02 -11.86
CA ALA A 51 -2.65 -3.96 -10.75
C ALA A 51 -3.68 -3.55 -9.68
N LEU A 52 -3.76 -2.26 -9.34
CA LEU A 52 -4.77 -1.73 -8.42
C LEU A 52 -6.19 -1.85 -9.00
N ASP A 53 -6.38 -1.61 -10.30
CA ASP A 53 -7.68 -1.76 -10.95
C ASP A 53 -8.19 -3.22 -10.88
N HIS A 54 -7.31 -4.21 -11.03
CA HIS A 54 -7.63 -5.64 -10.97
C HIS A 54 -7.64 -6.22 -9.56
N ALA A 55 -7.04 -5.56 -8.57
CA ALA A 55 -7.01 -6.06 -7.19
C ALA A 55 -8.43 -6.25 -6.65
N VAL A 56 -8.68 -7.38 -6.02
CA VAL A 56 -9.95 -7.67 -5.31
C VAL A 56 -10.06 -6.79 -4.06
N ARG A 57 -8.93 -6.50 -3.43
CA ARG A 57 -8.82 -5.65 -2.27
C ARG A 57 -7.51 -4.86 -2.31
N ILE A 58 -7.57 -3.63 -1.87
CA ILE A 58 -6.40 -2.77 -1.68
C ILE A 58 -6.22 -2.61 -0.16
N VAL A 59 -5.00 -2.76 0.33
CA VAL A 59 -4.65 -2.49 1.72
C VAL A 59 -3.63 -1.35 1.75
N ALA A 60 -3.95 -0.28 2.43
CA ALA A 60 -3.03 0.85 2.60
C ALA A 60 -3.32 1.59 3.91
N HIS A 61 -2.28 1.99 4.64
CA HIS A 61 -2.42 2.74 5.89
C HIS A 61 -2.50 4.24 5.59
N TYR A 62 -3.65 4.85 5.83
CA TYR A 62 -4.00 6.20 5.40
C TYR A 62 -4.05 6.35 3.86
N GLY A 63 -4.33 5.26 3.17
CA GLY A 63 -4.35 5.22 1.72
C GLY A 63 -5.42 6.09 1.08
N SER A 64 -6.57 6.27 1.75
CA SER A 64 -7.66 7.16 1.32
C SER A 64 -7.27 8.64 1.32
N GLY A 65 -6.38 9.04 2.23
CA GLY A 65 -5.95 10.43 2.38
C GLY A 65 -4.64 10.77 1.67
N PHE A 66 -3.88 9.78 1.24
CA PHE A 66 -2.56 10.04 0.66
C PHE A 66 -2.28 9.21 -0.61
N ASP A 67 -2.08 7.90 -0.51
CA ASP A 67 -1.54 7.11 -1.62
C ASP A 67 -2.47 7.06 -2.83
N LEU A 68 -3.73 6.71 -2.62
CA LEU A 68 -4.67 6.51 -3.72
C LEU A 68 -5.03 7.80 -4.46
N PRO A 69 -5.26 8.95 -3.82
CA PRO A 69 -5.44 10.22 -4.51
C PRO A 69 -4.24 10.62 -5.38
N LEU A 70 -3.02 10.40 -4.87
CA LEU A 70 -1.79 10.68 -5.63
C LEU A 70 -1.68 9.79 -6.87
N LEU A 71 -1.91 8.49 -6.73
CA LEU A 71 -1.84 7.53 -7.83
C LEU A 71 -2.96 7.73 -8.86
N ALA A 72 -4.15 8.11 -8.42
CA ALA A 72 -5.29 8.38 -9.32
C ALA A 72 -5.09 9.62 -10.19
N ARG A 73 -4.19 10.55 -9.80
CA ARG A 73 -3.83 11.76 -10.57
C ARG A 73 -5.06 12.56 -11.06
N GLY A 74 -6.06 12.72 -10.21
CA GLY A 74 -7.29 13.44 -10.53
C GLY A 74 -8.36 12.62 -11.24
N ASP A 75 -8.11 11.38 -11.62
CA ASP A 75 -9.16 10.46 -12.11
C ASP A 75 -10.08 10.05 -10.95
N GLN A 76 -11.14 10.83 -10.76
CA GLN A 76 -12.11 10.62 -9.67
C GLN A 76 -12.86 9.30 -9.81
N ALA A 77 -13.13 8.84 -11.02
CA ALA A 77 -13.81 7.57 -11.26
C ALA A 77 -12.93 6.39 -10.84
N ARG A 78 -11.65 6.43 -11.19
CA ARG A 78 -10.65 5.45 -10.75
C ARG A 78 -10.48 5.47 -9.23
N LEU A 79 -10.29 6.66 -8.65
CA LEU A 79 -10.20 6.81 -7.20
C LEU A 79 -11.41 6.21 -6.49
N GLY A 80 -12.63 6.49 -6.97
CA GLY A 80 -13.85 5.92 -6.40
C GLY A 80 -13.86 4.39 -6.43
N ARG A 81 -13.44 3.77 -7.55
CA ARG A 81 -13.32 2.31 -7.64
C ARG A 81 -12.30 1.73 -6.66
N TRP A 82 -11.17 2.40 -6.48
CA TRP A 82 -10.14 1.95 -5.53
C TRP A 82 -10.58 2.11 -4.08
N LEU A 83 -11.21 3.23 -3.73
CA LEU A 83 -11.75 3.47 -2.38
C LEU A 83 -12.82 2.44 -1.99
N ALA A 84 -13.66 2.00 -2.94
CA ALA A 84 -14.69 0.99 -2.70
C ALA A 84 -14.12 -0.37 -2.26
N LYS A 85 -12.87 -0.68 -2.61
CA LYS A 85 -12.20 -1.92 -2.24
C LYS A 85 -11.01 -1.72 -1.29
N LEU A 86 -10.86 -0.49 -0.77
CA LEU A 86 -9.81 -0.16 0.17
C LEU A 86 -10.11 -0.72 1.57
N HIS A 87 -9.12 -1.38 2.14
CA HIS A 87 -9.04 -1.72 3.54
C HIS A 87 -7.96 -0.84 4.17
N ASP A 88 -8.38 0.19 4.89
CA ASP A 88 -7.49 1.18 5.46
C ASP A 88 -7.44 1.04 6.99
N PRO A 89 -6.39 0.43 7.55
CA PRO A 89 -6.22 0.30 9.00
C PRO A 89 -6.31 1.61 9.76
N TYR A 90 -5.81 2.71 9.18
CA TYR A 90 -5.90 4.03 9.80
C TYR A 90 -7.35 4.50 9.96
N SER A 91 -8.15 4.34 8.91
CA SER A 91 -9.58 4.71 8.93
C SER A 91 -10.40 3.82 9.86
N LEU A 92 -10.10 2.51 9.89
CA LEU A 92 -10.74 1.56 10.81
C LEU A 92 -10.48 1.96 12.26
N LEU A 93 -9.23 2.28 12.61
CA LEU A 93 -8.86 2.68 13.97
C LEU A 93 -9.49 4.01 14.37
N ARG A 94 -9.60 4.96 13.43
CA ARG A 94 -10.36 6.19 13.69
C ARG A 94 -11.83 5.94 13.97
N GLY A 95 -12.42 4.96 13.32
CA GLY A 95 -13.82 4.55 13.53
C GLY A 95 -14.09 4.05 14.95
N ILE A 96 -13.09 3.51 15.63
CA ILE A 96 -13.20 3.08 17.05
C ILE A 96 -12.72 4.14 18.05
N GLY A 97 -12.55 5.37 17.60
CA GLY A 97 -12.25 6.52 18.48
C GLY A 97 -10.77 6.85 18.67
N GLU A 98 -9.88 6.12 18.00
CA GLU A 98 -8.45 6.34 18.10
C GLU A 98 -7.96 7.40 17.08
N ARG A 99 -7.29 8.43 17.57
CA ARG A 99 -6.79 9.51 16.75
C ARG A 99 -5.31 9.33 16.43
N GLY A 100 -4.96 9.43 15.13
CA GLY A 100 -3.59 9.70 14.70
C GLY A 100 -2.57 8.61 14.92
N LEU A 101 -3.00 7.34 15.03
CA LEU A 101 -2.07 6.22 15.09
C LEU A 101 -1.35 6.02 13.75
N GLY A 102 -0.14 6.53 13.66
CA GLY A 102 0.75 6.24 12.55
C GLY A 102 1.20 4.78 12.57
N LEU A 103 1.52 4.26 11.38
CA LEU A 103 1.98 2.88 11.21
C LEU A 103 3.11 2.51 12.19
N GLY A 104 4.10 3.41 12.38
CA GLY A 104 5.22 3.16 13.29
C GLY A 104 4.80 2.88 14.74
N ALA A 105 3.81 3.62 15.27
CA ALA A 105 3.31 3.41 16.63
C ALA A 105 2.58 2.06 16.75
N LEU A 106 1.78 1.69 15.75
CA LEU A 106 1.11 0.39 15.70
C LEU A 106 2.11 -0.76 15.66
N LEU A 107 3.16 -0.64 14.86
CA LEU A 107 4.20 -1.66 14.74
C LEU A 107 4.92 -1.86 16.08
N GLN A 108 5.32 -0.78 16.74
CA GLN A 108 5.99 -0.84 18.05
C GLN A 108 5.11 -1.50 19.11
N LEU A 109 3.83 -1.10 19.20
CA LEU A 109 2.88 -1.66 20.16
C LEU A 109 2.67 -3.17 19.94
N ASN A 110 2.80 -3.63 18.71
CA ASN A 110 2.58 -5.02 18.33
C ASN A 110 3.86 -5.86 18.19
N SER A 111 4.99 -5.33 18.66
CA SER A 111 6.30 -6.00 18.64
C SER A 111 6.77 -6.39 17.23
N LEU A 112 6.35 -5.62 16.21
CA LEU A 112 6.77 -5.81 14.82
C LEU A 112 8.00 -4.95 14.44
N GLY A 113 8.67 -4.39 15.44
CA GLY A 113 9.77 -3.44 15.27
C GLY A 113 9.26 -2.06 14.90
N GLY A 114 10.20 -1.13 14.64
CA GLY A 114 9.88 0.23 14.21
C GLY A 114 9.97 0.38 12.69
N LYS A 115 9.56 1.55 12.20
CA LYS A 115 9.91 2.00 10.86
C LYS A 115 11.42 2.26 10.79
N THR A 116 12.02 2.01 9.63
CA THR A 116 13.45 2.28 9.38
C THR A 116 13.75 3.77 9.17
N GLY A 117 12.72 4.59 9.05
CA GLY A 117 12.83 6.04 8.86
C GLY A 117 11.50 6.75 9.05
N SER A 118 11.48 8.04 8.77
CA SER A 118 10.29 8.88 8.80
C SER A 118 9.85 9.24 7.37
N GLY A 119 8.56 9.46 7.15
CA GLY A 119 8.08 9.93 5.85
C GLY A 119 8.71 11.26 5.39
N ARG A 120 9.34 11.99 6.31
CA ARG A 120 10.10 13.24 6.02
C ARG A 120 11.44 12.95 5.34
N ASP A 121 11.98 11.73 5.50
CA ASP A 121 13.27 11.34 4.93
C ASP A 121 13.14 11.03 3.43
N ALA A 122 11.99 10.54 3.00
CA ALA A 122 11.74 10.16 1.60
C ALA A 122 12.05 11.28 0.59
N PRO A 123 11.58 12.54 0.75
CA PRO A 123 11.94 13.62 -0.17
C PRO A 123 13.43 13.97 -0.14
N VAL A 124 14.11 13.75 0.99
CA VAL A 124 15.56 14.00 1.13
C VAL A 124 16.33 12.96 0.35
N LEU A 125 16.02 11.67 0.53
CA LEU A 125 16.62 10.56 -0.20
C LEU A 125 16.45 10.73 -1.72
N PHE A 126 15.25 11.12 -2.15
CA PHE A 126 14.98 11.37 -3.57
C PHE A 126 15.88 12.49 -4.13
N ARG A 127 15.96 13.65 -3.46
CA ARG A 127 16.80 14.78 -3.90
C ARG A 127 18.30 14.46 -3.90
N GLN A 128 18.72 13.52 -3.05
CA GLN A 128 20.12 13.05 -2.98
C GLN A 128 20.44 11.96 -4.01
N GLY A 129 19.46 11.52 -4.82
CA GLY A 129 19.62 10.41 -5.76
C GLY A 129 19.79 9.04 -5.10
N LYS A 130 19.47 8.93 -3.80
CA LYS A 130 19.57 7.69 -3.04
C LYS A 130 18.35 6.79 -3.30
N PHE A 131 18.16 6.44 -4.56
CA PHE A 131 16.96 5.75 -5.03
C PHE A 131 16.81 4.35 -4.42
N GLN A 132 17.92 3.62 -4.22
CA GLN A 132 17.84 2.31 -3.60
C GLN A 132 17.41 2.39 -2.14
N GLU A 133 17.97 3.31 -1.38
CA GLU A 133 17.59 3.52 0.03
C GLU A 133 16.10 3.90 0.15
N LEU A 134 15.60 4.72 -0.79
CA LEU A 134 14.20 5.13 -0.84
C LEU A 134 13.27 3.95 -1.18
N GLU A 135 13.66 3.12 -2.14
CA GLU A 135 12.92 1.91 -2.51
C GLU A 135 12.84 0.93 -1.34
N ASP A 136 13.97 0.69 -0.68
CA ASP A 136 14.06 -0.22 0.47
C ASP A 136 13.21 0.30 1.65
N TYR A 137 13.21 1.61 1.87
CA TYR A 137 12.36 2.26 2.86
C TYR A 137 10.87 2.01 2.56
N CYS A 138 10.42 2.29 1.34
CA CYS A 138 9.02 2.07 0.95
C CYS A 138 8.63 0.59 1.00
N ALA A 139 9.51 -0.31 0.53
CA ALA A 139 9.29 -1.74 0.58
C ALA A 139 9.16 -2.25 2.03
N ASN A 140 10.00 -1.75 2.94
CA ASN A 140 9.91 -2.10 4.36
C ASN A 140 8.58 -1.67 4.98
N ASP A 141 8.09 -0.46 4.67
CA ASP A 141 6.80 0.00 5.18
C ASP A 141 5.65 -0.90 4.71
N VAL A 142 5.65 -1.33 3.43
CA VAL A 142 4.66 -2.25 2.86
C VAL A 142 4.73 -3.63 3.51
N ASN A 143 5.93 -4.18 3.69
CA ASN A 143 6.13 -5.47 4.36
C ASN A 143 5.61 -5.42 5.80
N LYS A 144 5.96 -4.37 6.54
CA LYS A 144 5.50 -4.17 7.92
C LYS A 144 3.98 -4.00 8.04
N LEU A 145 3.37 -3.26 7.10
CA LEU A 145 1.92 -3.17 7.04
C LEU A 145 1.29 -4.53 6.78
N THR A 146 1.87 -5.32 5.87
CA THR A 146 1.41 -6.68 5.58
C THR A 146 1.49 -7.57 6.81
N ASP A 147 2.63 -7.57 7.51
CA ASP A 147 2.80 -8.33 8.76
C ASP A 147 1.75 -7.93 9.80
N LEU A 148 1.46 -6.63 9.92
CA LEU A 148 0.47 -6.11 10.86
C LEU A 148 -0.96 -6.59 10.54
N VAL A 149 -1.38 -6.46 9.29
CA VAL A 149 -2.77 -6.79 8.89
C VAL A 149 -3.01 -8.30 8.80
N LEU A 150 -1.97 -9.10 8.62
CA LEU A 150 -2.08 -10.57 8.61
C LEU A 150 -2.08 -11.17 10.00
N LYS A 151 -1.69 -10.43 11.05
CA LYS A 151 -1.85 -10.91 12.42
C LYS A 151 -3.33 -11.19 12.72
N PRO A 152 -3.64 -12.30 13.38
CA PRO A 152 -5.03 -12.60 13.81
C PRO A 152 -5.60 -11.48 14.67
N GLU A 153 -4.78 -10.95 15.56
CA GLU A 153 -5.14 -9.91 16.52
C GLU A 153 -3.97 -8.95 16.71
N ILE A 154 -4.30 -7.68 16.87
CA ILE A 154 -3.34 -6.62 17.19
C ILE A 154 -3.82 -5.84 18.41
N GLN A 155 -2.85 -5.28 19.13
CA GLN A 155 -3.09 -4.32 20.19
C GLN A 155 -3.25 -2.93 19.62
N VAL A 156 -4.27 -2.20 20.10
CA VAL A 156 -4.46 -0.78 19.79
C VAL A 156 -4.69 -0.01 21.10
N PRO A 157 -4.25 1.22 21.24
CA PRO A 157 -4.58 2.04 22.40
C PRO A 157 -6.09 2.23 22.49
N SER A 158 -6.63 2.25 23.70
CA SER A 158 -8.03 2.56 23.97
C SER A 158 -8.11 3.42 25.23
N GLY A 159 -7.97 4.72 25.05
CA GLY A 159 -7.82 5.65 26.16
C GLY A 159 -6.54 5.37 26.96
N ARG A 160 -6.69 4.93 28.24
CA ARG A 160 -5.57 4.57 29.13
C ARG A 160 -5.24 3.06 29.09
N THR A 161 -5.95 2.28 28.32
CA THR A 161 -5.82 0.81 28.23
C THR A 161 -5.43 0.41 26.80
N THR A 162 -5.33 -0.88 26.57
CA THR A 162 -5.11 -1.47 25.24
C THR A 162 -6.29 -2.36 24.93
N SER A 163 -6.85 -2.22 23.72
CA SER A 163 -7.86 -3.12 23.17
C SER A 163 -7.22 -4.08 22.17
N ILE A 164 -7.83 -5.23 21.97
CA ILE A 164 -7.42 -6.21 20.96
C ILE A 164 -8.43 -6.13 19.82
N VAL A 165 -7.93 -5.95 18.61
CA VAL A 165 -8.74 -5.89 17.40
C VAL A 165 -8.11 -6.71 16.28
N SER A 166 -8.90 -7.14 15.31
CA SER A 166 -8.39 -7.73 14.08
C SER A 166 -8.43 -6.69 12.97
N LEU A 167 -7.28 -6.47 12.33
CA LEU A 167 -7.20 -5.69 11.09
C LEU A 167 -7.24 -6.58 9.85
N ARG A 168 -7.38 -7.88 10.03
CA ARG A 168 -7.41 -8.82 8.91
C ARG A 168 -8.60 -8.48 8.01
N PRO A 169 -8.38 -8.27 6.70
CA PRO A 169 -9.49 -8.06 5.78
C PRO A 169 -10.46 -9.24 5.86
N ALA A 170 -11.76 -8.96 5.86
CA ALA A 170 -12.76 -10.02 5.69
C ALA A 170 -12.44 -10.82 4.42
N ALA A 171 -12.77 -12.11 4.41
CA ALA A 171 -12.54 -12.95 3.24
C ALA A 171 -13.08 -12.25 1.98
N ALA A 172 -12.25 -12.12 0.95
CA ALA A 172 -12.69 -11.55 -0.30
C ALA A 172 -13.77 -12.46 -0.91
N PRO A 173 -14.77 -11.91 -1.60
CA PRO A 173 -15.64 -12.73 -2.42
C PRO A 173 -14.78 -13.58 -3.36
N ALA A 174 -15.25 -14.80 -3.69
CA ALA A 174 -14.51 -15.70 -4.54
C ALA A 174 -13.96 -14.97 -5.78
N PRO A 175 -12.69 -15.18 -6.15
CA PRO A 175 -12.11 -14.46 -7.28
C PRO A 175 -12.88 -14.76 -8.56
N ALA A 176 -13.05 -13.73 -9.38
CA ALA A 176 -13.37 -13.95 -10.79
C ALA A 176 -12.29 -14.88 -11.40
N PRO A 177 -12.64 -15.72 -12.39
CA PRO A 177 -11.83 -16.85 -12.82
C PRO A 177 -10.39 -16.47 -13.15
N ALA A 178 -9.48 -17.39 -12.91
CA ALA A 178 -8.00 -17.27 -12.92
C ALA A 178 -7.33 -16.56 -14.13
N ALA A 179 -8.09 -16.24 -15.17
CA ALA A 179 -7.62 -15.56 -16.38
C ALA A 179 -6.98 -14.18 -16.09
N ALA A 180 -7.57 -13.37 -15.21
CA ALA A 180 -7.08 -12.01 -14.95
C ALA A 180 -5.73 -11.97 -14.23
N THR A 181 -5.46 -12.94 -13.34
CA THR A 181 -4.17 -13.01 -12.60
C THR A 181 -3.06 -13.53 -13.52
N GLN A 182 -3.39 -14.43 -14.43
CA GLN A 182 -2.46 -14.95 -15.44
C GLN A 182 -2.10 -13.90 -16.49
N GLU A 183 -3.06 -13.08 -16.89
CA GLU A 183 -2.85 -11.99 -17.84
C GLU A 183 -1.92 -10.89 -17.27
N LEU A 184 -2.08 -10.51 -16.01
CA LEU A 184 -1.18 -9.59 -15.30
C LEU A 184 0.24 -10.17 -15.15
N ALA A 185 0.37 -11.46 -14.86
CA ALA A 185 1.68 -12.12 -14.78
C ALA A 185 2.37 -12.14 -16.14
N GLN A 186 1.64 -12.49 -17.22
CA GLN A 186 2.17 -12.48 -18.57
C GLN A 186 2.53 -11.08 -19.07
N GLN A 187 1.73 -10.07 -18.76
CA GLN A 187 2.04 -8.68 -19.09
C GLN A 187 3.28 -8.18 -18.33
N SER A 188 3.45 -8.61 -17.08
CA SER A 188 4.65 -8.34 -16.28
C SER A 188 5.89 -8.95 -16.91
N GLU A 189 5.85 -10.23 -17.26
CA GLU A 189 6.98 -10.93 -17.89
C GLU A 189 7.32 -10.35 -19.27
N ALA A 190 6.32 -10.04 -20.09
CA ALA A 190 6.52 -9.41 -21.39
C ALA A 190 7.14 -8.02 -21.28
N TRP A 191 6.75 -7.24 -20.25
CA TRP A 191 7.31 -5.91 -20.03
C TRP A 191 8.78 -5.97 -19.56
N PHE A 192 9.14 -6.93 -18.70
CA PHE A 192 10.52 -7.15 -18.27
C PHE A 192 11.39 -7.72 -19.40
N ALA A 193 10.86 -8.55 -20.29
CA ALA A 193 11.59 -9.11 -21.42
C ALA A 193 11.86 -8.10 -22.56
N ALA A 194 11.10 -7.01 -22.61
CA ALA A 194 11.23 -5.96 -23.65
C ALA A 194 12.21 -4.84 -23.30
N ARG A 195 12.89 -4.94 -22.16
CA ARG A 195 13.91 -3.97 -21.69
C ARG A 195 15.23 -4.64 -21.36
#